data_7a25f7be196b6ec98af240fbae423d6c
#
_entry.id   7a25f7be196b6ec98af240fbae423d6c
#
_cell.length_a   1.000
_cell.length_b   1.000
_cell.length_c   1.000
_cell.angle_alpha   90.00
_cell.angle_beta   90.00
_cell.angle_gamma   90.00
#
_symmetry.space_group_name_H-M   'P 1'
#
loop_
_entity.id
_entity.type
_entity.pdbx_description
1 polymer ?
#
loop_
_entity_poly.entity_id
_entity_poly.type
_entity_poly.pdbx_seq_one_letter_code
_entity_poly.pdbx_strand_id
1 'polypeptide(L)'
;MSAKKVLFITQDVPESNLALIGQNLPQAIQDKGREIRTFMPKWGIVNERRNQLHEVIRLSGMNLIIDDTDHPLIIKVASIQAARRQVYFIDNDDYFQHRQMTCDENGKEYEDNGERAIFYARGVLETVKKLRWCPDVIHCHGWMSAM
;
A
#
# COMPACT_ATOMS: atom_id res chain seq x y z
N MET A 1 0.52 22.71 18.99
CA MET A 1 1.10 22.20 17.75
C MET A 1 0.32 20.99 17.27
N SER A 2 -0.04 20.93 16.00
CA SER A 2 -0.63 19.73 15.43
C SER A 2 0.41 18.61 15.38
N ALA A 3 -0.04 17.36 15.55
CA ALA A 3 0.82 16.21 15.41
C ALA A 3 1.38 16.15 13.97
N LYS A 4 2.63 15.78 13.81
CA LYS A 4 3.17 15.55 12.46
C LYS A 4 2.50 14.35 11.82
N LYS A 5 2.23 14.48 10.53
CA LYS A 5 1.57 13.46 9.70
C LYS A 5 2.63 12.68 8.94
N VAL A 6 2.63 11.37 9.12
CA VAL A 6 3.58 10.47 8.48
C VAL A 6 2.84 9.59 7.49
N LEU A 7 3.29 9.61 6.23
CA LEU A 7 2.86 8.67 5.21
C LEU A 7 3.88 7.54 5.16
N PHE A 8 3.46 6.35 5.53
CA PHE A 8 4.29 5.15 5.52
C PHE A 8 3.93 4.28 4.32
N ILE A 9 4.85 4.16 3.38
CA ILE A 9 4.67 3.39 2.15
C ILE A 9 5.57 2.17 2.21
N THR A 10 4.98 0.99 2.26
CA THR A 10 5.75 -0.27 2.35
C THR A 10 5.36 -1.22 1.24
N GLN A 11 6.27 -2.13 0.89
CA GLN A 11 5.98 -3.25 0.00
C GLN A 11 5.75 -4.57 0.75
N ASP A 12 5.93 -4.56 2.06
CA ASP A 12 5.95 -5.79 2.86
C ASP A 12 4.57 -6.39 3.08
N VAL A 13 4.56 -7.71 3.22
CA VAL A 13 3.43 -8.45 3.76
C VAL A 13 3.71 -8.91 5.19
N PRO A 14 2.67 -9.13 6.00
CA PRO A 14 2.82 -9.46 7.42
C PRO A 14 3.67 -10.69 7.74
N GLU A 15 3.98 -11.53 6.78
CA GLU A 15 4.65 -12.82 6.99
C GLU A 15 6.13 -12.84 6.56
N SER A 16 6.68 -11.72 6.07
CA SER A 16 8.09 -11.63 5.69
C SER A 16 8.98 -11.11 6.82
N ASN A 17 10.29 -11.35 6.74
CA ASN A 17 11.25 -10.79 7.71
C ASN A 17 11.26 -9.26 7.73
N LEU A 18 10.95 -8.63 6.62
CA LEU A 18 10.77 -7.18 6.51
C LEU A 18 9.47 -6.72 7.19
N ALA A 19 8.51 -7.62 7.36
CA ALA A 19 7.22 -7.33 7.96
C ALA A 19 7.32 -6.89 9.43
N LEU A 20 8.34 -7.33 10.15
CA LEU A 20 8.53 -6.90 11.53
C LEU A 20 8.69 -5.39 11.64
N ILE A 21 9.44 -4.78 10.72
CA ILE A 21 9.57 -3.33 10.66
C ILE A 21 8.25 -2.70 10.19
N GLY A 22 7.65 -3.25 9.14
CA GLY A 22 6.39 -2.75 8.58
C GLY A 22 5.21 -2.84 9.53
N GLN A 23 5.23 -3.77 10.50
CA GLN A 23 4.20 -3.89 11.54
C GLN A 23 4.50 -3.02 12.76
N ASN A 24 5.73 -3.03 13.23
CA ASN A 24 6.09 -2.44 14.52
C ASN A 24 6.41 -0.95 14.41
N LEU A 25 7.06 -0.51 13.34
CA LEU A 25 7.46 0.88 13.19
C LEU A 25 6.26 1.84 13.08
N PRO A 26 5.22 1.57 12.26
CA PRO A 26 4.04 2.42 12.23
C PRO A 26 3.36 2.54 13.60
N GLN A 27 3.25 1.44 14.33
CA GLN A 27 2.67 1.45 15.67
C GLN A 27 3.50 2.27 16.64
N ALA A 28 4.82 2.13 16.61
CA ALA A 28 5.72 2.91 17.46
C ALA A 28 5.64 4.42 17.16
N ILE A 29 5.50 4.78 15.90
CA ILE A 29 5.33 6.17 15.47
C ILE A 29 4.00 6.73 16.00
N GLN A 30 2.93 5.97 15.90
CA GLN A 30 1.61 6.35 16.41
C GLN A 30 1.64 6.50 17.94
N ASP A 31 2.30 5.60 18.65
CA ASP A 31 2.43 5.63 20.12
C ASP A 31 3.17 6.87 20.61
N LYS A 32 3.99 7.47 19.75
CA LYS A 32 4.66 8.76 20.04
C LYS A 32 3.81 9.98 19.69
N GLY A 33 2.52 9.82 19.47
CA GLY A 33 1.60 10.91 19.20
C GLY A 33 1.64 11.46 17.78
N ARG A 34 2.19 10.71 16.82
CA ARG A 34 2.19 11.09 15.41
C ARG A 34 0.98 10.48 14.71
N GLU A 35 0.39 11.21 13.78
CA GLU A 35 -0.63 10.68 12.89
C GLU A 35 0.07 9.92 11.76
N ILE A 36 -0.33 8.67 11.52
CA ILE A 36 0.27 7.85 10.49
C ILE A 36 -0.79 7.19 9.62
N ARG A 37 -0.55 7.15 8.32
CA ARG A 37 -1.32 6.36 7.36
C ARG A 37 -0.36 5.43 6.63
N THR A 38 -0.73 4.15 6.57
CA THR A 38 0.08 3.09 5.98
C THR A 38 -0.54 2.62 4.68
N PHE A 39 0.29 2.47 3.66
CA PHE A 39 -0.07 1.92 2.36
C PHE A 39 0.77 0.70 2.05
N MET A 40 0.16 -0.28 1.41
CA MET A 40 0.86 -1.44 0.87
C MET A 40 0.16 -1.94 -0.40
N PRO A 41 0.89 -2.66 -1.27
CA PRO A 41 0.26 -3.30 -2.42
C PRO A 41 -0.64 -4.44 -1.97
N LYS A 42 -1.75 -4.62 -2.68
CA LYS A 42 -2.63 -5.77 -2.45
C LYS A 42 -2.06 -7.00 -3.16
N TRP A 43 -0.99 -7.55 -2.61
CA TRP A 43 -0.42 -8.78 -3.15
C TRP A 43 -1.44 -9.90 -3.20
N GLY A 44 -1.35 -10.79 -4.19
CA GLY A 44 -2.27 -11.92 -4.34
C GLY A 44 -2.29 -12.88 -3.15
N ILE A 45 -1.20 -12.91 -2.38
CA ILE A 45 -1.10 -13.71 -1.16
C ILE A 45 -1.86 -13.12 0.03
N VAL A 46 -2.28 -11.87 -0.05
CA VAL A 46 -3.06 -11.22 1.03
C VAL A 46 -4.49 -11.72 0.98
N ASN A 47 -4.93 -12.40 2.04
CA ASN A 47 -6.28 -12.93 2.14
C ASN A 47 -7.26 -11.83 2.55
N GLU A 48 -8.16 -11.45 1.65
CA GLU A 48 -9.11 -10.36 1.86
C GLU A 48 -10.11 -10.64 2.99
N ARG A 49 -10.59 -11.88 3.06
CA ARG A 49 -11.58 -12.28 4.08
C ARG A 49 -10.96 -12.32 5.47
N ARG A 50 -9.77 -12.90 5.58
CA ARG A 50 -9.06 -13.02 6.86
C ARG A 50 -8.71 -11.65 7.42
N ASN A 51 -8.33 -10.72 6.56
CA ASN A 51 -7.93 -9.37 6.93
C ASN A 51 -9.09 -8.36 6.89
N GLN A 52 -10.30 -8.81 6.54
CA GLN A 52 -11.50 -7.98 6.48
C GLN A 52 -11.31 -6.73 5.61
N LEU A 53 -10.78 -6.92 4.40
CA LEU A 53 -10.56 -5.83 3.46
C LEU A 53 -11.90 -5.35 2.88
N HIS A 54 -12.05 -4.04 2.79
CA HIS A 54 -13.21 -3.40 2.17
C HIS A 54 -12.75 -2.48 1.05
N GLU A 55 -13.39 -2.55 -0.11
CA GLU A 55 -13.15 -1.60 -1.17
C GLU A 55 -13.73 -0.24 -0.79
N VAL A 56 -12.95 0.82 -0.98
CA VAL A 56 -13.41 2.19 -0.77
C VAL A 56 -13.76 2.78 -2.14
N ILE A 57 -15.04 2.67 -2.51
CA ILE A 57 -15.53 3.03 -3.84
C ILE A 57 -15.23 4.49 -4.20
N ARG A 58 -15.38 5.41 -3.25
CA ARG A 58 -15.11 6.84 -3.49
C ARG A 58 -13.65 7.17 -3.81
N LEU A 59 -12.71 6.28 -3.45
CA LEU A 59 -11.29 6.42 -3.74
C LEU A 59 -10.87 5.61 -4.96
N SER A 60 -11.67 4.64 -5.34
CA SER A 60 -11.42 3.74 -6.46
C SER A 60 -11.90 4.33 -7.79
N GLY A 61 -11.58 3.66 -8.88
CA GLY A 61 -12.11 3.98 -10.21
C GLY A 61 -11.30 5.00 -11.00
N MET A 62 -10.23 5.55 -10.45
CA MET A 62 -9.30 6.35 -11.23
C MET A 62 -8.46 5.44 -12.11
N ASN A 63 -8.36 5.79 -13.41
CA ASN A 63 -7.44 5.08 -14.32
C ASN A 63 -6.06 5.71 -14.24
N LEU A 64 -5.05 4.89 -14.00
CA LEU A 64 -3.66 5.28 -14.10
C LEU A 64 -3.10 4.78 -15.43
N ILE A 65 -2.52 5.68 -16.19
CA ILE A 65 -1.91 5.35 -17.48
C ILE A 65 -0.46 4.94 -17.25
N ILE A 66 -0.15 3.68 -17.55
CA ILE A 66 1.19 3.13 -17.49
C ILE A 66 1.48 2.51 -18.86
N ASP A 67 2.55 2.95 -19.51
CA ASP A 67 2.97 2.47 -20.84
C ASP A 67 1.81 2.49 -21.85
N ASP A 68 1.14 3.64 -21.96
CA ASP A 68 0.01 3.91 -22.84
C ASP A 68 -1.24 3.01 -22.61
N THR A 69 -1.30 2.32 -21.49
CA THR A 69 -2.41 1.44 -21.12
C THR A 69 -3.07 1.91 -19.83
N ASP A 70 -4.41 1.93 -19.83
CA ASP A 70 -5.21 2.27 -18.66
C ASP A 70 -5.24 1.13 -17.65
N HIS A 71 -4.97 1.46 -16.39
CA HIS A 71 -5.06 0.51 -15.29
C HIS A 71 -5.97 1.08 -14.20
N PRO A 72 -7.14 0.47 -13.93
CA PRO A 72 -8.03 0.95 -12.88
C PRO A 72 -7.39 0.83 -11.50
N LEU A 73 -7.43 1.92 -10.75
CA LEU A 73 -6.96 1.95 -9.37
C LEU A 73 -8.08 1.51 -8.44
N ILE A 74 -7.84 0.45 -7.67
CA ILE A 74 -8.76 -0.06 -6.67
C ILE A 74 -8.11 0.15 -5.30
N ILE A 75 -8.84 0.77 -4.39
CA ILE A 75 -8.38 1.03 -3.02
C ILE A 75 -9.17 0.18 -2.05
N LYS A 76 -8.47 -0.65 -1.28
CA LYS A 76 -9.05 -1.45 -0.22
C LYS A 76 -8.46 -1.04 1.12
N VAL A 77 -9.23 -1.17 2.18
CA VAL A 77 -8.82 -0.75 3.53
C VAL A 77 -9.06 -1.88 4.51
N ALA A 78 -8.08 -2.13 5.37
CA ALA A 78 -8.21 -2.94 6.56
C ALA A 78 -8.10 -2.06 7.80
N SER A 79 -9.00 -2.26 8.77
CA SER A 79 -8.96 -1.55 10.05
C SER A 79 -8.38 -2.45 11.12
N ILE A 80 -7.30 -2.01 11.74
CA ILE A 80 -6.71 -2.67 12.91
C ILE A 80 -7.33 -2.04 14.14
N GLN A 81 -8.43 -2.63 14.62
CA GLN A 81 -9.25 -2.04 15.68
C GLN A 81 -8.48 -1.80 16.98
N ALA A 82 -7.67 -2.77 17.39
CA ALA A 82 -6.87 -2.67 18.62
C ALA A 82 -5.89 -1.49 18.61
N ALA A 83 -5.40 -1.13 17.45
CA ALA A 83 -4.43 -0.05 17.26
C ALA A 83 -5.05 1.26 16.77
N ARG A 84 -6.36 1.29 16.50
CA ARG A 84 -7.07 2.40 15.87
C ARG A 84 -6.40 2.88 14.59
N ARG A 85 -5.87 1.96 13.81
CA ARG A 85 -5.08 2.23 12.62
C ARG A 85 -5.72 1.62 11.40
N GLN A 86 -5.67 2.34 10.27
CA GLN A 86 -6.11 1.86 8.97
C GLN A 86 -4.90 1.58 8.08
N VAL A 87 -4.97 0.49 7.33
CA VAL A 87 -3.99 0.15 6.30
C VAL A 87 -4.69 0.19 4.94
N TYR A 88 -4.17 0.98 4.03
CA TYR A 88 -4.68 1.13 2.67
C TYR A 88 -3.92 0.19 1.75
N PHE A 89 -4.67 -0.52 0.89
CA PHE A 89 -4.11 -1.43 -0.10
C PHE A 89 -4.35 -0.86 -1.49
N ILE A 90 -3.29 -0.78 -2.28
CA ILE A 90 -3.35 -0.43 -3.69
C ILE A 90 -3.54 -1.72 -4.47
N ASP A 91 -4.62 -1.82 -5.22
CA ASP A 91 -4.98 -3.03 -5.97
C ASP A 91 -5.25 -2.72 -7.44
N ASN A 92 -5.04 -3.72 -8.26
CA ASN A 92 -5.37 -3.74 -9.67
C ASN A 92 -5.40 -5.20 -10.14
N ASP A 93 -6.38 -5.55 -10.94
CA ASP A 93 -6.56 -6.93 -11.37
C ASP A 93 -5.38 -7.48 -12.19
N ASP A 94 -4.77 -6.63 -13.03
CA ASP A 94 -3.66 -7.06 -13.89
C ASP A 94 -2.34 -7.18 -13.14
N TYR A 95 -2.08 -6.27 -12.21
CA TYR A 95 -0.78 -6.16 -11.55
C TYR A 95 -0.66 -6.96 -10.26
N PHE A 96 -1.75 -7.15 -9.52
CA PHE A 96 -1.68 -7.73 -8.18
C PHE A 96 -2.52 -8.96 -7.97
N GLN A 97 -3.67 -9.07 -8.64
CA GLN A 97 -4.55 -10.21 -8.45
C GLN A 97 -3.89 -11.50 -8.95
N HIS A 98 -3.98 -12.56 -8.16
CA HIS A 98 -3.40 -13.88 -8.46
C HIS A 98 -1.87 -13.87 -8.64
N ARG A 99 -1.19 -12.83 -8.21
CA ARG A 99 0.26 -12.74 -8.25
C ARG A 99 0.83 -12.70 -6.85
N GLN A 100 1.96 -13.35 -6.67
CA GLN A 100 2.75 -13.23 -5.45
C GLN A 100 3.44 -11.86 -5.41
N MET A 101 4.34 -11.64 -4.48
CA MET A 101 5.03 -10.35 -4.35
C MET A 101 5.82 -10.00 -5.62
N THR A 102 7.13 -10.10 -5.57
CA THR A 102 8.01 -9.73 -6.69
C THR A 102 8.43 -10.93 -7.54
N CYS A 103 8.23 -12.13 -7.04
CA CYS A 103 8.60 -13.37 -7.70
C CYS A 103 7.42 -14.32 -7.77
N ASP A 104 7.42 -15.20 -8.77
CA ASP A 104 6.47 -16.30 -8.87
C ASP A 104 6.81 -17.44 -7.89
N GLU A 105 6.03 -18.52 -7.93
CA GLU A 105 6.23 -19.71 -7.08
C GLU A 105 7.57 -20.42 -7.31
N ASN A 106 8.23 -20.19 -8.45
CA ASN A 106 9.53 -20.73 -8.79
C ASN A 106 10.69 -19.79 -8.42
N GLY A 107 10.39 -18.64 -7.80
CA GLY A 107 11.38 -17.64 -7.44
C GLY A 107 11.83 -16.75 -8.60
N LYS A 108 11.17 -16.84 -9.76
CA LYS A 108 11.45 -15.98 -10.90
C LYS A 108 10.75 -14.63 -10.74
N GLU A 109 11.49 -13.55 -10.88
CA GLU A 109 10.91 -12.20 -10.85
C GLU A 109 9.95 -11.96 -12.02
N TYR A 110 8.85 -11.26 -11.72
CA TYR A 110 7.92 -10.84 -12.78
C TYR A 110 8.56 -9.75 -13.64
N GLU A 111 8.39 -9.88 -14.96
CA GLU A 111 8.98 -8.94 -15.93
C GLU A 111 8.41 -7.53 -15.80
N ASP A 112 7.17 -7.39 -15.34
CA ASP A 112 6.48 -6.11 -15.18
C ASP A 112 6.62 -5.50 -13.77
N ASN A 113 7.58 -5.96 -12.97
CA ASN A 113 7.78 -5.42 -11.61
C ASN A 113 8.03 -3.90 -11.60
N GLY A 114 8.71 -3.36 -12.60
CA GLY A 114 8.92 -1.92 -12.73
C GLY A 114 7.61 -1.17 -12.91
N GLU A 115 6.74 -1.63 -13.80
CA GLU A 115 5.41 -1.04 -14.01
C GLU A 115 4.53 -1.16 -12.76
N ARG A 116 4.59 -2.31 -12.10
CA ARG A 116 3.87 -2.54 -10.84
C ARG A 116 4.30 -1.55 -9.75
N ALA A 117 5.59 -1.29 -9.65
CA ALA A 117 6.13 -0.31 -8.70
C ALA A 117 5.65 1.11 -9.03
N ILE A 118 5.67 1.50 -10.29
CA ILE A 118 5.17 2.80 -10.76
C ILE A 118 3.67 2.94 -10.45
N PHE A 119 2.88 1.92 -10.78
CA PHE A 119 1.46 1.91 -10.48
C PHE A 119 1.21 2.08 -8.98
N TYR A 120 1.95 1.35 -8.16
CA TYR A 120 1.83 1.46 -6.70
C TYR A 120 2.14 2.87 -6.20
N ALA A 121 3.28 3.42 -6.59
CA ALA A 121 3.71 4.76 -6.14
C ALA A 121 2.69 5.84 -6.56
N ARG A 122 2.27 5.82 -7.82
CA ARG A 122 1.25 6.76 -8.32
C ARG A 122 -0.08 6.58 -7.63
N GLY A 123 -0.50 5.33 -7.42
CA GLY A 123 -1.73 5.01 -6.72
C GLY A 123 -1.76 5.56 -5.29
N VAL A 124 -0.66 5.45 -4.56
CA VAL A 124 -0.53 6.02 -3.22
C VAL A 124 -0.69 7.53 -3.26
N LEU A 125 0.03 8.22 -4.13
CA LEU A 125 0.01 9.68 -4.20
C LEU A 125 -1.37 10.21 -4.62
N GLU A 126 -2.00 9.60 -5.60
CA GLU A 126 -3.34 10.00 -6.04
C GLU A 126 -4.40 9.75 -4.94
N THR A 127 -4.26 8.67 -4.19
CA THR A 127 -5.14 8.39 -3.07
C THR A 127 -4.97 9.43 -1.95
N VAL A 128 -3.76 9.77 -1.60
CA VAL A 128 -3.44 10.80 -0.59
C VAL A 128 -4.03 12.16 -1.00
N LYS A 129 -3.94 12.51 -2.29
CA LYS A 129 -4.56 13.72 -2.82
C LYS A 129 -6.08 13.71 -2.68
N LYS A 130 -6.73 12.59 -3.00
CA LYS A 130 -8.18 12.44 -2.83
C LYS A 130 -8.62 12.51 -1.37
N LEU A 131 -7.81 12.00 -0.47
CA LEU A 131 -8.05 12.07 0.97
C LEU A 131 -7.88 13.50 1.51
N ARG A 132 -7.32 14.41 0.73
CA ARG A 132 -6.98 15.78 1.16
C ARG A 132 -6.14 15.77 2.45
N TRP A 133 -5.26 14.81 2.54
CA TRP A 133 -4.38 14.63 3.68
C TRP A 133 -2.94 14.90 3.24
N CYS A 134 -2.34 15.96 3.79
CA CYS A 134 -0.99 16.36 3.42
C CYS A 134 0.00 15.83 4.46
N PRO A 135 0.82 14.83 4.12
CA PRO A 135 1.85 14.34 5.05
C PRO A 135 2.98 15.35 5.20
N ASP A 136 3.55 15.41 6.39
CA ASP A 136 4.77 16.16 6.68
C ASP A 136 6.02 15.35 6.34
N VAL A 137 5.93 14.03 6.46
CA VAL A 137 7.01 13.07 6.18
C VAL A 137 6.49 11.92 5.35
N ILE A 138 7.24 11.54 4.33
CA ILE A 138 7.01 10.33 3.55
C ILE A 138 8.11 9.34 3.88
N HIS A 139 7.74 8.21 4.48
CA HIS A 139 8.67 7.13 4.79
C HIS A 139 8.43 5.97 3.83
N CYS A 140 9.40 5.74 2.95
CA CYS A 140 9.37 4.64 1.98
C CYS A 140 10.15 3.45 2.52
N HIS A 141 9.53 2.27 2.50
CA HIS A 141 10.14 1.02 2.96
C HIS A 141 10.03 -0.04 1.87
N GLY A 142 11.18 -0.48 1.38
CA GLY A 142 11.30 -1.39 0.25
C GLY A 142 11.45 -0.66 -1.10
N TRP A 143 12.09 -1.31 -2.06
CA TRP A 143 12.44 -0.66 -3.34
C TRP A 143 11.23 -0.25 -4.18
N MET A 144 10.13 -1.02 -4.12
CA MET A 144 8.92 -0.71 -4.89
C MET A 144 8.21 0.55 -4.40
N SER A 145 8.48 0.99 -3.19
CA SER A 145 7.88 2.19 -2.62
C SER A 145 8.75 3.44 -2.85
N ALA A 146 9.89 3.31 -3.51
CA ALA A 146 10.84 4.39 -3.75
C ALA A 146 10.78 4.97 -5.17
N MET A 147 9.84 4.54 -6.00
CA MET A 147 9.70 4.97 -7.40
C MET A 147 9.00 6.32 -7.52
#